data_a94aac2c85617c487118c78008c9db23
#
_entry.id   a94aac2c85617c487118c78008c9db23
#
_cell.length_a   1.000
_cell.length_b   1.000
_cell.length_c   1.000
_cell.angle_alpha   90.00
_cell.angle_beta   90.00
_cell.angle_gamma   90.00
#
_symmetry.space_group_name_H-M   'P 1'
#
loop_
_entity.id
_entity.type
_entity.pdbx_description
1 polymer ?
#
loop_
_entity_poly.entity_id
_entity_poly.type
_entity_poly.pdbx_seq_one_letter_code
_entity_poly.pdbx_strand_id
1 'polypeptide(L)'
;MKRLPLILLSLTTLATMVFCLLRQGARRDHSDLVTLARSGAAETCTRFSDNQSHGDDGDDWGGVAAFRTFQQACALLPEQGSDAVCSAVYGQLLHPDGAKAHLPEIIAVMELLAQDPTDASARLRLYELRDLLQEDA
;
A
#
# COMPACT_ATOMS: atom_id res chain seq x y z
N MET A 1 27.14 -42.87 -25.16
CA MET A 1 26.21 -41.88 -25.73
C MET A 1 24.77 -41.93 -25.18
N LYS A 2 24.34 -42.98 -24.52
CA LYS A 2 22.99 -43.10 -23.94
C LYS A 2 22.71 -42.28 -22.65
N ARG A 3 23.73 -41.68 -22.04
CA ARG A 3 23.60 -40.91 -20.80
C ARG A 3 23.32 -39.41 -20.95
N LEU A 4 23.59 -38.87 -22.15
CA LEU A 4 23.40 -37.47 -22.48
C LEU A 4 21.94 -37.01 -22.38
N PRO A 5 20.94 -37.75 -22.93
CA PRO A 5 19.54 -37.35 -22.82
C PRO A 5 18.99 -37.42 -21.38
N LEU A 6 19.52 -38.31 -20.55
CA LEU A 6 19.14 -38.43 -19.12
C LEU A 6 19.64 -37.24 -18.32
N ILE A 7 20.87 -36.76 -18.58
CA ILE A 7 21.44 -35.58 -17.94
C ILE A 7 20.67 -34.33 -18.37
N LEU A 8 20.32 -34.21 -19.64
CA LEU A 8 19.54 -33.07 -20.15
C LEU A 8 18.14 -33.05 -19.53
N LEU A 9 17.49 -34.21 -19.41
CA LEU A 9 16.17 -34.34 -18.79
C LEU A 9 16.20 -33.95 -17.30
N SER A 10 17.22 -34.38 -16.56
CA SER A 10 17.37 -34.02 -15.15
C SER A 10 17.66 -32.52 -14.95
N LEU A 11 18.40 -31.89 -15.85
CA LEU A 11 18.71 -30.48 -15.80
C LEU A 11 17.47 -29.62 -16.08
N THR A 12 16.64 -30.03 -17.06
CA THR A 12 15.39 -29.31 -17.35
C THR A 12 14.36 -29.44 -16.24
N THR A 13 14.23 -30.61 -15.61
CA THR A 13 13.33 -30.79 -14.47
C THR A 13 13.78 -29.97 -13.26
N LEU A 14 15.09 -29.90 -12.98
CA LEU A 14 15.63 -29.07 -11.91
C LEU A 14 15.38 -27.59 -12.18
N ALA A 15 15.63 -27.11 -13.41
CA ALA A 15 15.41 -25.74 -13.79
C ALA A 15 13.94 -25.33 -13.67
N THR A 16 13.00 -26.18 -14.11
CA THR A 16 11.56 -25.92 -13.95
C THR A 16 11.13 -25.92 -12.50
N MET A 17 11.68 -26.79 -11.66
CA MET A 17 11.37 -26.83 -10.23
C MET A 17 11.85 -25.55 -9.52
N VAL A 18 13.08 -25.12 -9.79
CA VAL A 18 13.63 -23.86 -9.25
C VAL A 18 12.81 -22.65 -9.72
N PHE A 19 12.45 -22.61 -10.99
CA PHE A 19 11.60 -21.53 -11.52
C PHE A 19 10.22 -21.49 -10.85
N CYS A 20 9.58 -22.64 -10.63
CA CYS A 20 8.31 -22.72 -9.92
C CYS A 20 8.42 -22.26 -8.46
N LEU A 21 9.49 -22.63 -7.76
CA LEU A 21 9.73 -22.21 -6.38
C LEU A 21 9.96 -20.71 -6.27
N LEU A 22 10.76 -20.13 -7.18
CA LEU A 22 10.99 -18.68 -7.24
C LEU A 22 9.69 -17.91 -7.53
N ARG A 23 8.88 -18.41 -8.44
CA ARG A 23 7.58 -17.81 -8.78
C ARG A 23 6.58 -17.91 -7.63
N GLN A 24 6.59 -18.99 -6.86
CA GLN A 24 5.75 -19.14 -5.67
C GLN A 24 6.21 -18.20 -4.54
N GLY A 25 7.52 -18.04 -4.34
CA GLY A 25 8.09 -17.07 -3.41
C GLY A 25 7.64 -15.65 -3.75
N ALA A 26 7.84 -15.22 -5.00
CA ALA A 26 7.44 -13.89 -5.45
C ALA A 26 5.93 -13.61 -5.30
N ARG A 27 5.08 -14.63 -5.51
CA ARG A 27 3.63 -14.51 -5.31
C ARG A 27 3.25 -14.38 -3.83
N ARG A 28 3.95 -15.06 -2.93
CA ARG A 28 3.72 -14.95 -1.48
C ARG A 28 4.12 -13.56 -1.01
N ASP A 29 5.30 -13.10 -1.40
CA ASP A 29 5.78 -11.76 -1.04
C ASP A 29 4.82 -10.66 -1.52
N HIS A 30 4.30 -10.78 -2.76
CA HIS A 30 3.29 -9.87 -3.27
C HIS A 30 1.98 -9.91 -2.46
N SER A 31 1.47 -11.10 -2.14
CA SER A 31 0.25 -11.25 -1.34
C SER A 31 0.42 -10.68 0.07
N ASP A 32 1.59 -10.87 0.67
CA ASP A 32 1.91 -10.35 1.99
C ASP A 32 1.99 -8.83 1.99
N LEU A 33 2.59 -8.23 0.94
CA LEU A 33 2.63 -6.77 0.76
C LEU A 33 1.24 -6.16 0.54
N VAL A 34 0.38 -6.81 -0.25
CA VAL A 34 -1.02 -6.39 -0.43
C VAL A 34 -1.77 -6.44 0.90
N THR A 35 -1.56 -7.50 1.68
CA THR A 35 -2.19 -7.66 2.99
C THR A 35 -1.69 -6.57 3.96
N LEU A 36 -0.40 -6.26 3.95
CA LEU A 36 0.18 -5.20 4.77
C LEU A 36 -0.34 -3.82 4.36
N ALA A 37 -0.44 -3.55 3.05
CA ALA A 37 -1.02 -2.30 2.55
C ALA A 37 -2.49 -2.15 2.96
N ARG A 38 -3.28 -3.21 2.82
CA ARG A 38 -4.67 -3.25 3.27
C ARG A 38 -4.81 -2.99 4.77
N SER A 39 -3.99 -3.65 5.57
CA SER A 39 -3.97 -3.46 7.02
C SER A 39 -3.58 -2.04 7.41
N GLY A 40 -2.56 -1.47 6.77
CA GLY A 40 -2.15 -0.08 6.97
C GLY A 40 -3.24 0.92 6.62
N ALA A 41 -3.94 0.72 5.50
CA ALA A 41 -5.07 1.56 5.09
C ALA A 41 -6.25 1.45 6.07
N ALA A 42 -6.60 0.24 6.50
CA ALA A 42 -7.68 0.00 7.47
C ALA A 42 -7.37 0.64 8.84
N GLU A 43 -6.15 0.51 9.33
CA GLU A 43 -5.72 1.12 10.57
C GLU A 43 -5.74 2.65 10.47
N THR A 44 -5.28 3.21 9.35
CA THR A 44 -5.35 4.66 9.08
C THR A 44 -6.80 5.16 9.11
N CYS A 45 -7.70 4.46 8.43
CA CYS A 45 -9.12 4.77 8.41
C CYS A 45 -9.71 4.76 9.83
N THR A 46 -9.44 3.71 10.60
CA THR A 46 -9.94 3.57 11.97
C THR A 46 -9.44 4.69 12.87
N ARG A 47 -8.14 4.98 12.84
CA ARG A 47 -7.53 6.03 13.68
C ARG A 47 -8.11 7.41 13.38
N PHE A 48 -8.21 7.78 12.11
CA PHE A 48 -8.78 9.08 11.74
C PHE A 48 -10.30 9.15 12.01
N SER A 49 -11.04 8.05 11.86
CA SER A 49 -12.46 8.00 12.20
C SER A 49 -12.70 8.16 13.71
N ASP A 50 -11.87 7.51 14.53
CA ASP A 50 -11.95 7.61 15.98
C ASP A 50 -11.68 9.05 16.42
N ASN A 51 -10.66 9.69 15.87
CA ASN A 51 -10.33 11.08 16.15
C ASN A 51 -11.47 12.03 15.75
N GLN A 52 -12.05 11.85 14.57
CA GLN A 52 -13.20 12.62 14.11
C GLN A 52 -14.41 12.48 15.06
N SER A 53 -14.65 11.27 15.60
CA SER A 53 -15.79 10.97 16.47
C SER A 53 -15.65 11.54 17.87
N HIS A 54 -14.42 11.62 18.39
CA HIS A 54 -14.16 12.08 19.77
C HIS A 54 -13.89 13.58 19.88
N GLY A 55 -13.79 14.28 18.73
CA GLY A 55 -13.53 15.72 18.70
C GLY A 55 -12.23 16.11 19.41
N ASP A 56 -11.27 15.19 19.42
CA ASP A 56 -9.99 15.40 20.07
C ASP A 56 -9.18 16.44 19.29
N ASP A 57 -8.84 17.55 19.94
CA ASP A 57 -8.00 18.60 19.37
C ASP A 57 -6.52 18.18 19.28
N GLY A 58 -6.21 16.95 19.66
CA GLY A 58 -4.88 16.38 19.60
C GLY A 58 -4.44 16.05 18.16
N ASP A 59 -3.13 16.15 17.94
CA ASP A 59 -2.52 15.71 16.68
C ASP A 59 -2.65 14.19 16.55
N ASP A 60 -3.26 13.71 15.45
CA ASP A 60 -3.47 12.27 15.22
C ASP A 60 -2.21 11.59 14.64
N TRP A 61 -1.17 11.54 15.44
CA TRP A 61 0.06 10.85 15.09
C TRP A 61 -0.14 9.34 14.90
N GLY A 62 -1.18 8.76 15.51
CA GLY A 62 -1.54 7.35 15.31
C GLY A 62 -2.00 7.07 13.89
N GLY A 63 -2.87 7.93 13.33
CA GLY A 63 -3.32 7.84 11.94
C GLY A 63 -2.18 8.09 10.95
N VAL A 64 -1.33 9.07 11.22
CA VAL A 64 -0.14 9.38 10.40
C VAL A 64 0.85 8.20 10.39
N ALA A 65 1.10 7.59 11.54
CA ALA A 65 1.98 6.41 11.64
C ALA A 65 1.42 5.19 10.90
N ALA A 66 0.11 4.97 10.97
CA ALA A 66 -0.57 3.91 10.22
C ALA A 66 -0.48 4.14 8.71
N PHE A 67 -0.66 5.38 8.25
CA PHE A 67 -0.49 5.75 6.84
C PHE A 67 0.93 5.49 6.34
N ARG A 68 1.94 5.71 7.18
CA ARG A 68 3.33 5.40 6.84
C ARG A 68 3.53 3.91 6.57
N THR A 69 2.87 3.03 7.34
CA THR A 69 2.89 1.59 7.08
C THR A 69 2.28 1.25 5.72
N PHE A 70 1.15 1.85 5.39
CA PHE A 70 0.53 1.75 4.07
C PHE A 70 1.48 2.22 2.96
N GLN A 71 2.08 3.40 3.10
CA GLN A 71 3.05 3.96 2.15
C GLN A 71 4.23 3.01 1.91
N GLN A 72 4.83 2.48 2.97
CA GLN A 72 5.97 1.57 2.86
C GLN A 72 5.61 0.27 2.14
N ALA A 73 4.42 -0.28 2.40
CA ALA A 73 3.95 -1.45 1.69
C ALA A 73 3.72 -1.15 0.20
N CYS A 74 3.10 -0.02 -0.12
CA CYS A 74 2.87 0.41 -1.50
C CYS A 74 4.17 0.66 -2.28
N ALA A 75 5.21 1.19 -1.64
CA ALA A 75 6.52 1.42 -2.27
C ALA A 75 7.19 0.13 -2.74
N LEU A 76 6.88 -1.00 -2.09
CA LEU A 76 7.40 -2.32 -2.43
C LEU A 76 6.53 -3.09 -3.43
N LEU A 77 5.32 -2.61 -3.72
CA LEU A 77 4.43 -3.23 -4.71
C LEU A 77 4.81 -2.79 -6.13
N PRO A 78 5.14 -3.73 -7.04
CA PRO A 78 5.67 -3.40 -8.36
C PRO A 78 4.67 -2.67 -9.28
N GLU A 79 3.39 -2.83 -9.02
CA GLU A 79 2.31 -2.32 -9.88
C GLU A 79 1.99 -0.84 -9.63
N GLN A 80 2.55 -0.25 -8.60
CA GLN A 80 1.94 0.94 -8.05
C GLN A 80 2.47 2.25 -8.61
N GLY A 81 3.70 2.38 -9.02
CA GLY A 81 4.21 3.69 -9.45
C GLY A 81 3.81 4.86 -8.51
N SER A 82 3.21 4.54 -7.36
CA SER A 82 2.49 5.44 -6.47
C SER A 82 3.31 5.90 -5.27
N ASP A 83 4.58 5.51 -5.20
CA ASP A 83 5.45 5.90 -4.08
C ASP A 83 5.53 7.42 -3.95
N ALA A 84 5.66 8.14 -5.06
CA ALA A 84 5.67 9.60 -5.06
C ALA A 84 4.35 10.22 -4.55
N VAL A 85 3.20 9.62 -4.88
CA VAL A 85 1.88 10.10 -4.45
C VAL A 85 1.68 9.82 -2.97
N CYS A 86 1.98 8.61 -2.51
CA CYS A 86 1.92 8.27 -1.10
C CYS A 86 2.86 9.14 -0.26
N SER A 87 4.06 9.42 -0.77
CA SER A 87 5.02 10.30 -0.10
C SER A 87 4.52 11.75 -0.02
N ALA A 88 3.88 12.25 -1.07
CA ALA A 88 3.30 13.58 -1.07
C ALA A 88 2.13 13.70 -0.08
N VAL A 89 1.21 12.73 -0.07
CA VAL A 89 0.12 12.67 0.90
C VAL A 89 0.65 12.57 2.32
N TYR A 90 1.63 11.70 2.57
CA TYR A 90 2.26 11.59 3.88
C TYR A 90 2.87 12.91 4.34
N GLY A 91 3.56 13.63 3.45
CA GLY A 91 4.12 14.94 3.75
C GLY A 91 3.05 15.94 4.20
N GLN A 92 1.88 15.93 3.57
CA GLN A 92 0.75 16.78 3.97
C GLN A 92 0.12 16.35 5.30
N LEU A 93 0.04 15.04 5.56
CA LEU A 93 -0.47 14.53 6.84
C LEU A 93 0.42 14.89 8.05
N LEU A 94 1.68 15.25 7.82
CA LEU A 94 2.56 15.78 8.87
C LEU A 94 2.19 17.21 9.28
N HIS A 95 1.35 17.91 8.52
CA HIS A 95 0.82 19.23 8.84
C HIS A 95 -0.61 19.05 9.39
N PRO A 96 -0.82 19.12 10.72
CA PRO A 96 -2.09 18.75 11.36
C PRO A 96 -3.26 19.60 10.89
N ASP A 97 -3.06 20.87 10.62
CA ASP A 97 -4.14 21.78 10.25
C ASP A 97 -4.74 21.41 8.86
N GLY A 98 -3.90 21.06 7.88
CA GLY A 98 -4.34 20.62 6.57
C GLY A 98 -5.05 19.25 6.61
N ALA A 99 -4.51 18.32 7.38
CA ALA A 99 -5.12 17.00 7.54
C ALA A 99 -6.51 17.08 8.21
N LYS A 100 -6.67 17.92 9.23
CA LYS A 100 -7.95 18.10 9.93
C LYS A 100 -9.06 18.65 9.03
N ALA A 101 -8.72 19.56 8.12
CA ALA A 101 -9.68 20.15 7.18
C ALA A 101 -10.27 19.12 6.21
N HIS A 102 -9.53 18.06 5.90
CA HIS A 102 -9.87 17.04 4.88
C HIS A 102 -10.01 15.63 5.44
N LEU A 103 -10.27 15.49 6.75
CA LEU A 103 -10.45 14.17 7.38
C LEU A 103 -11.50 13.29 6.70
N PRO A 104 -12.69 13.78 6.32
CA PRO A 104 -13.69 12.96 5.63
C PRO A 104 -13.18 12.38 4.32
N GLU A 105 -12.45 13.16 3.54
CA GLU A 105 -11.89 12.75 2.23
C GLU A 105 -10.76 11.73 2.44
N ILE A 106 -9.89 11.94 3.43
CA ILE A 106 -8.82 11.02 3.79
C ILE A 106 -9.43 9.67 4.22
N ILE A 107 -10.42 9.67 5.10
CA ILE A 107 -11.10 8.47 5.57
C ILE A 107 -11.74 7.71 4.41
N ALA A 108 -12.47 8.40 3.53
CA ALA A 108 -13.12 7.78 2.38
C ALA A 108 -12.13 7.11 1.42
N VAL A 109 -11.00 7.73 1.14
CA VAL A 109 -9.95 7.14 0.30
C VAL A 109 -9.29 5.96 0.97
N MET A 110 -8.99 6.05 2.28
CA MET A 110 -8.40 4.95 3.03
C MET A 110 -9.34 3.75 3.14
N GLU A 111 -10.64 3.98 3.25
CA GLU A 111 -11.65 2.91 3.26
C GLU A 111 -11.65 2.12 1.93
N LEU A 112 -11.57 2.80 0.79
CA LEU A 112 -11.46 2.15 -0.52
C LEU A 112 -10.17 1.35 -0.65
N LEU A 113 -9.03 1.90 -0.22
CA LEU A 113 -7.74 1.23 -0.26
C LEU A 113 -7.65 0.06 0.73
N ALA A 114 -8.40 0.11 1.84
CA ALA A 114 -8.51 -1.01 2.77
C ALA A 114 -9.30 -2.19 2.18
N GLN A 115 -10.21 -1.93 1.25
CA GLN A 115 -10.90 -3.01 0.52
C GLN A 115 -9.97 -3.65 -0.51
N ASP A 116 -9.36 -2.85 -1.37
CA ASP A 116 -8.38 -3.30 -2.36
C ASP A 116 -7.34 -2.21 -2.66
N PRO A 117 -6.12 -2.32 -2.09
CA PRO A 117 -5.07 -1.34 -2.33
C PRO A 117 -4.50 -1.39 -3.76
N THR A 118 -4.84 -2.43 -4.53
CA THR A 118 -4.39 -2.59 -5.92
C THR A 118 -5.41 -2.08 -6.94
N ASP A 119 -6.61 -1.73 -6.51
CA ASP A 119 -7.66 -1.22 -7.38
C ASP A 119 -7.27 0.11 -8.02
N ALA A 120 -7.42 0.21 -9.34
CA ALA A 120 -7.02 1.39 -10.09
C ALA A 120 -7.89 2.63 -9.75
N SER A 121 -9.17 2.42 -9.44
CA SER A 121 -10.09 3.51 -9.07
C SER A 121 -9.79 4.05 -7.68
N ALA A 122 -9.49 3.18 -6.71
CA ALA A 122 -9.06 3.59 -5.37
C ALA A 122 -7.75 4.38 -5.43
N ARG A 123 -6.82 3.97 -6.29
CA ARG A 123 -5.57 4.70 -6.51
C ARG A 123 -5.79 6.07 -7.17
N LEU A 124 -6.71 6.17 -8.11
CA LEU A 124 -7.06 7.47 -8.71
C LEU A 124 -7.57 8.44 -7.63
N ARG A 125 -8.40 7.97 -6.69
CA ARG A 125 -8.85 8.77 -5.55
C ARG A 125 -7.69 9.22 -4.65
N LEU A 126 -6.65 8.43 -4.53
CA LEU A 126 -5.45 8.83 -3.79
C LEU A 126 -4.70 9.99 -4.50
N TYR A 127 -4.67 10.01 -5.83
CA TYR A 127 -4.14 11.14 -6.60
C TYR A 127 -4.99 12.40 -6.41
N GLU A 128 -6.31 12.28 -6.48
CA GLU A 128 -7.23 13.38 -6.23
C GLU A 128 -7.07 13.95 -4.82
N LEU A 129 -6.91 13.07 -3.83
CA LEU A 129 -6.64 13.46 -2.43
C LEU A 129 -5.32 14.25 -2.31
N ARG A 130 -4.26 13.80 -2.97
CA ARG A 130 -2.98 14.52 -3.00
C ARG A 130 -3.18 15.95 -3.53
N ASP A 131 -3.87 16.09 -4.64
CA ASP A 131 -4.08 17.39 -5.28
C ASP A 131 -4.91 18.31 -4.37
N LEU A 132 -5.96 17.79 -3.75
CA LEU A 132 -6.77 18.49 -2.76
C LEU A 132 -5.94 19.00 -1.57
N LEU A 133 -5.11 18.15 -0.98
CA LEU A 133 -4.26 18.51 0.16
C LEU A 133 -3.16 19.51 -0.22
N GLN A 134 -2.74 19.57 -1.48
CA GLN A 134 -1.75 20.51 -1.96
C GLN A 134 -2.34 21.90 -2.31
N GLU A 135 -3.60 21.96 -2.67
CA GLU A 135 -4.26 23.23 -2.99
C GLU A 135 -4.47 24.09 -1.74
N ASP A 136 -4.65 23.47 -0.59
CA ASP A 136 -4.93 24.15 0.68
C ASP A 136 -3.66 24.34 1.57
N ALA A 137 -2.52 23.90 1.08
CA ALA A 137 -1.23 24.03 1.78
C ALA A 137 -0.53 25.34 1.43
#